data_462ad78102658cda2ae09fd0542d0102
#
_entry.id   462ad78102658cda2ae09fd0542d0102
#
_cell.length_a   1.000
_cell.length_b   1.000
_cell.length_c   1.000
_cell.angle_alpha   90.00
_cell.angle_beta   90.00
_cell.angle_gamma   90.00
#
_symmetry.space_group_name_H-M   'P 1'
#
loop_
_entity.id
_entity.type
_entity.pdbx_description
1 polymer ?
#
loop_
_entity_poly.entity_id
_entity_poly.type
_entity_poly.pdbx_seq_one_letter_code
_entity_poly.pdbx_strand_id
1 'polypeptide(L)'
;MEIPLNSHLQLGSDAHAGARPVFNLERSAAHGASRVWIIGAALVAFFVKMAIAYNTFGTNDVGGFYVFARLLNDYGLEWTYRNFLVFNHPPLTAYYLRLIEALSQHEFLREYGVTFPFLLRLPGILADFVAVLVLMRSSDITPRRRIPISAMLLFALSPVSIMVSGFHGNTDPVMVMFLMLAAYMCLCKRPLLCGIFFALSCQIKIIPLLLLPILFFFWLSRQAALRFTIPFMFLSVAMWIQPLVRFPMLFLRNVLGYSSYWGSWGITYWLRLSHWGQFNGTGAFHLPPAAAATTLALKCSIAAAVLLLAWRRRLLDGRGAIDSIAYAWMTFFVFSPGICAQYMVWLAPFALFLSPSFYAWVTTTSSLFLFAFYNANAGGLPWYHAISSNNLEKIDLWTPWSLWPWATLIFGMILLWKKAIITDSSLRLFSLRTLSAQGA
;
A
#
# COMPACT_ATOMS: atom_id res chain seq x y z
N MET A 1 -44.62 46.78 -50.38
CA MET A 1 -44.57 47.90 -49.47
C MET A 1 -43.39 47.69 -48.54
N GLU A 2 -42.34 48.34 -48.89
CA GLU A 2 -41.20 48.91 -48.18
C GLU A 2 -40.46 48.07 -47.14
N ILE A 3 -39.25 47.74 -47.53
CA ILE A 3 -38.08 47.41 -46.70
C ILE A 3 -37.48 48.76 -46.23
N PRO A 4 -36.88 48.82 -45.02
CA PRO A 4 -35.58 49.47 -44.96
C PRO A 4 -34.46 48.60 -44.39
N LEU A 5 -33.37 48.53 -45.14
CA LEU A 5 -32.01 48.28 -44.71
C LEU A 5 -31.60 49.24 -43.60
N ASN A 6 -30.88 48.76 -42.60
CA ASN A 6 -29.89 49.58 -41.93
C ASN A 6 -28.64 48.73 -41.56
N SER A 7 -27.61 49.01 -42.25
CA SER A 7 -26.23 48.59 -42.07
C SER A 7 -25.60 49.38 -40.92
N HIS A 8 -25.05 48.73 -39.92
CA HIS A 8 -23.96 49.26 -39.11
C HIS A 8 -22.85 48.25 -38.99
N LEU A 9 -21.86 48.41 -39.89
CA LEU A 9 -20.50 47.95 -39.72
C LEU A 9 -19.92 48.61 -38.44
N GLN A 10 -19.63 47.81 -37.38
CA GLN A 10 -18.65 48.19 -36.36
C GLN A 10 -17.41 47.36 -36.55
N LEU A 11 -16.40 47.96 -37.13
CA LEU A 11 -14.99 47.60 -37.03
C LEU A 11 -14.57 47.83 -35.56
N GLY A 12 -14.30 46.78 -34.83
CA GLY A 12 -13.79 46.78 -33.45
C GLY A 12 -12.54 45.91 -33.38
N SER A 13 -11.40 46.55 -33.64
CA SER A 13 -10.02 46.26 -33.14
C SER A 13 -9.70 44.86 -32.61
N ASP A 14 -9.11 44.04 -33.47
CA ASP A 14 -8.26 42.92 -33.11
C ASP A 14 -6.92 43.43 -32.54
N ALA A 15 -6.84 43.59 -31.23
CA ALA A 15 -5.62 43.98 -30.52
C ALA A 15 -5.44 43.21 -29.18
N HIS A 16 -5.57 41.87 -29.19
CA HIS A 16 -5.15 41.04 -28.05
C HIS A 16 -4.79 39.58 -28.43
N ALA A 17 -4.17 39.37 -29.57
CA ALA A 17 -3.79 38.02 -30.02
C ALA A 17 -2.31 37.65 -29.77
N GLY A 18 -1.55 38.43 -28.96
CA GLY A 18 -0.09 38.27 -28.87
C GLY A 18 0.52 37.63 -27.62
N ALA A 19 -0.26 37.36 -26.54
CA ALA A 19 0.36 37.04 -25.23
C ALA A 19 0.20 35.59 -24.74
N ARG A 20 -0.37 34.67 -25.54
CA ARG A 20 -0.67 33.30 -25.06
C ARG A 20 0.39 32.21 -25.30
N PRO A 21 1.35 32.26 -26.25
CA PRO A 21 2.27 31.15 -26.47
C PRO A 21 3.42 31.04 -25.43
N VAL A 22 3.92 32.15 -24.91
CA VAL A 22 5.12 32.18 -24.06
C VAL A 22 4.83 31.55 -22.67
N PHE A 23 3.67 31.83 -22.09
CA PHE A 23 3.29 31.32 -20.77
C PHE A 23 3.08 29.79 -20.75
N ASN A 24 2.74 29.17 -21.87
CA ASN A 24 2.56 27.74 -21.98
C ASN A 24 3.90 26.98 -22.16
N LEU A 25 4.89 27.59 -22.80
CA LEU A 25 6.21 27.01 -22.99
C LEU A 25 7.02 26.97 -21.70
N GLU A 26 7.01 28.04 -20.91
CA GLU A 26 7.69 28.08 -19.61
C GLU A 26 7.08 27.09 -18.60
N ARG A 27 5.75 26.97 -18.54
CA ARG A 27 5.08 25.95 -17.71
C ARG A 27 5.39 24.54 -18.18
N SER A 28 5.51 24.29 -19.47
CA SER A 28 5.88 22.99 -20.04
C SER A 28 7.32 22.61 -19.70
N ALA A 29 8.26 23.56 -19.82
CA ALA A 29 9.66 23.38 -19.50
C ALA A 29 9.87 23.14 -17.97
N ALA A 30 9.21 23.91 -17.11
CA ALA A 30 9.25 23.72 -15.66
C ALA A 30 8.68 22.37 -15.23
N HIS A 31 7.66 21.85 -15.94
CA HIS A 31 7.12 20.52 -15.73
C HIS A 31 8.08 19.41 -16.14
N GLY A 32 8.77 19.59 -17.26
CA GLY A 32 9.80 18.65 -17.72
C GLY A 32 10.95 18.56 -16.72
N ALA A 33 11.48 19.68 -16.29
CA ALA A 33 12.56 19.74 -15.30
C ALA A 33 12.17 19.05 -13.97
N SER A 34 10.96 19.29 -13.48
CA SER A 34 10.48 18.68 -12.24
C SER A 34 10.43 17.15 -12.29
N ARG A 35 10.03 16.57 -13.43
CA ARG A 35 10.00 15.12 -13.63
C ARG A 35 11.39 14.51 -13.63
N VAL A 36 12.37 15.19 -14.22
CA VAL A 36 13.77 14.73 -14.23
C VAL A 36 14.31 14.62 -12.81
N TRP A 37 14.03 15.60 -11.95
CA TRP A 37 14.46 15.55 -10.55
C TRP A 37 13.81 14.41 -9.77
N ILE A 38 12.51 14.16 -9.95
CA ILE A 38 11.82 13.05 -9.27
C ILE A 38 12.36 11.70 -9.74
N ILE A 39 12.54 11.51 -11.04
CA ILE A 39 13.11 10.27 -11.60
C ILE A 39 14.56 10.10 -11.14
N GLY A 40 15.37 11.16 -11.14
CA GLY A 40 16.74 11.14 -10.64
C GLY A 40 16.80 10.72 -9.18
N ALA A 41 15.94 11.30 -8.32
CA ALA A 41 15.81 10.90 -6.92
C ALA A 41 15.41 9.43 -6.75
N ALA A 42 14.44 8.96 -7.56
CA ALA A 42 14.00 7.56 -7.55
C ALA A 42 15.13 6.60 -7.99
N LEU A 43 15.94 6.99 -8.98
CA LEU A 43 17.11 6.22 -9.40
C LEU A 43 18.18 6.18 -8.31
N VAL A 44 18.47 7.29 -7.65
CA VAL A 44 19.38 7.32 -6.50
C VAL A 44 18.90 6.35 -5.41
N ALA A 45 17.62 6.45 -5.01
CA ALA A 45 17.05 5.54 -4.02
C ALA A 45 17.08 4.07 -4.49
N PHE A 46 16.85 3.81 -5.77
CA PHE A 46 16.94 2.48 -6.37
C PHE A 46 18.34 1.89 -6.20
N PHE A 47 19.39 2.63 -6.58
CA PHE A 47 20.77 2.14 -6.46
C PHE A 47 21.21 2.01 -5.00
N VAL A 48 20.79 2.90 -4.10
CA VAL A 48 21.04 2.77 -2.66
C VAL A 48 20.41 1.48 -2.12
N LYS A 49 19.16 1.20 -2.47
CA LYS A 49 18.47 -0.06 -2.08
C LYS A 49 19.16 -1.29 -2.66
N MET A 50 19.58 -1.24 -3.92
CA MET A 50 20.33 -2.32 -4.57
C MET A 50 21.64 -2.59 -3.83
N ALA A 51 22.40 -1.55 -3.48
CA ALA A 51 23.63 -1.68 -2.72
C ALA A 51 23.41 -2.28 -1.32
N ILE A 52 22.38 -1.83 -0.59
CA ILE A 52 22.01 -2.40 0.71
C ILE A 52 21.59 -3.87 0.54
N ALA A 53 20.74 -4.18 -0.45
CA ALA A 53 20.26 -5.54 -0.70
C ALA A 53 21.40 -6.50 -1.10
N TYR A 54 22.39 -6.03 -1.82
CA TYR A 54 23.52 -6.83 -2.23
C TYR A 54 24.48 -7.14 -1.07
N ASN A 55 24.71 -6.15 -0.17
CA ASN A 55 25.70 -6.24 0.88
C ASN A 55 25.19 -6.69 2.26
N THR A 56 23.87 -6.96 2.39
CA THR A 56 23.28 -7.34 3.68
C THR A 56 22.44 -8.60 3.58
N PHE A 57 22.36 -9.36 4.67
CA PHE A 57 21.42 -10.47 4.78
C PHE A 57 19.96 -9.98 4.85
N GLY A 58 19.69 -8.90 5.60
CA GLY A 58 18.36 -8.41 5.91
C GLY A 58 17.88 -8.84 7.28
N THR A 59 16.57 -8.91 7.47
CA THR A 59 15.96 -9.29 8.74
C THR A 59 15.67 -10.80 8.82
N ASN A 60 15.12 -11.23 9.96
CA ASN A 60 14.62 -12.59 10.15
C ASN A 60 13.55 -13.02 9.14
N ASP A 61 12.80 -12.06 8.54
CA ASP A 61 11.86 -12.39 7.47
C ASP A 61 12.58 -13.04 6.29
N VAL A 62 13.78 -12.55 5.93
CA VAL A 62 14.59 -13.15 4.86
C VAL A 62 14.96 -14.59 5.19
N GLY A 63 15.38 -14.85 6.45
CA GLY A 63 15.66 -16.22 6.91
C GLY A 63 14.42 -17.12 6.87
N GLY A 64 13.28 -16.59 7.32
CA GLY A 64 11.99 -17.27 7.25
C GLY A 64 11.57 -17.61 5.82
N PHE A 65 11.69 -16.66 4.89
CA PHE A 65 11.41 -16.88 3.47
C PHE A 65 12.34 -17.92 2.83
N TYR A 66 13.62 -17.92 3.22
CA TYR A 66 14.55 -18.95 2.75
C TYR A 66 14.15 -20.35 3.23
N VAL A 67 13.79 -20.49 4.51
CA VAL A 67 13.28 -21.75 5.06
C VAL A 67 12.01 -22.17 4.32
N PHE A 68 11.05 -21.27 4.10
CA PHE A 68 9.84 -21.57 3.33
C PHE A 68 10.17 -22.02 1.91
N ALA A 69 11.10 -21.35 1.22
CA ALA A 69 11.51 -21.73 -0.12
C ALA A 69 12.05 -23.18 -0.18
N ARG A 70 12.90 -23.55 0.78
CA ARG A 70 13.43 -24.91 0.93
C ARG A 70 12.30 -25.93 1.16
N LEU A 71 11.43 -25.66 2.14
CA LEU A 71 10.30 -26.56 2.46
C LEU A 71 9.33 -26.70 1.27
N LEU A 72 9.10 -25.62 0.53
CA LEU A 72 8.26 -25.63 -0.67
C LEU A 72 8.89 -26.45 -1.80
N ASN A 73 10.21 -26.46 -1.95
CA ASN A 73 10.93 -27.28 -2.91
C ASN A 73 10.96 -28.73 -2.49
N ASP A 74 11.26 -29.03 -1.24
CA ASP A 74 11.44 -30.37 -0.72
C ASP A 74 10.11 -31.13 -0.54
N TYR A 75 9.05 -30.45 -0.05
CA TYR A 75 7.80 -31.10 0.36
C TYR A 75 6.55 -30.55 -0.33
N GLY A 76 6.64 -29.41 -1.01
CA GLY A 76 5.53 -28.78 -1.74
C GLY A 76 4.60 -27.94 -0.86
N LEU A 77 3.63 -27.30 -1.53
CA LEU A 77 2.77 -26.28 -0.94
C LEU A 77 1.81 -26.82 0.13
N GLU A 78 1.18 -27.98 -0.10
CA GLU A 78 0.24 -28.57 0.84
C GLU A 78 0.91 -28.91 2.16
N TRP A 79 2.07 -29.57 2.09
CA TRP A 79 2.83 -29.96 3.26
C TRP A 79 3.27 -28.72 4.07
N THR A 80 3.72 -27.66 3.37
CA THR A 80 4.13 -26.41 4.00
C THR A 80 2.97 -25.73 4.73
N TYR A 81 1.78 -25.62 4.12
CA TYR A 81 0.61 -25.10 4.81
C TYR A 81 0.15 -25.95 5.98
N ARG A 82 0.32 -27.26 5.91
CA ARG A 82 -0.08 -28.20 6.98
C ARG A 82 0.80 -28.06 8.21
N ASN A 83 2.11 -27.91 8.03
CA ASN A 83 3.09 -28.02 9.10
C ASN A 83 3.63 -26.66 9.57
N PHE A 84 3.50 -25.59 8.78
CA PHE A 84 3.98 -24.24 9.10
C PHE A 84 2.86 -23.21 9.04
N LEU A 85 2.20 -22.97 10.18
CA LEU A 85 1.13 -21.98 10.31
C LEU A 85 1.61 -20.54 10.02
N VAL A 86 2.90 -20.28 10.20
CA VAL A 86 3.52 -18.98 9.91
C VAL A 86 3.60 -18.71 8.41
N PHE A 87 3.56 -19.75 7.56
CA PHE A 87 3.49 -19.58 6.12
C PHE A 87 2.06 -19.20 5.70
N ASN A 88 1.82 -17.89 5.61
CA ASN A 88 0.49 -17.29 5.39
C ASN A 88 0.36 -16.61 4.03
N HIS A 89 1.26 -16.92 3.10
CA HIS A 89 1.30 -16.30 1.78
C HIS A 89 0.45 -17.06 0.76
N PRO A 90 -0.22 -16.34 -0.17
CA PRO A 90 -0.89 -16.98 -1.31
C PRO A 90 0.08 -17.74 -2.23
N PRO A 91 -0.42 -18.66 -3.09
CA PRO A 91 0.41 -19.53 -3.92
C PRO A 91 1.42 -18.82 -4.83
N LEU A 92 1.09 -17.63 -5.35
CA LEU A 92 2.03 -16.87 -6.20
C LEU A 92 3.34 -16.58 -5.46
N THR A 93 3.24 -16.15 -4.21
CA THR A 93 4.42 -15.92 -3.37
C THR A 93 5.21 -17.21 -3.14
N ALA A 94 4.52 -18.35 -2.93
CA ALA A 94 5.17 -19.65 -2.80
C ALA A 94 5.97 -20.03 -4.06
N TYR A 95 5.37 -19.88 -5.24
CA TYR A 95 6.04 -20.15 -6.52
C TYR A 95 7.22 -19.21 -6.76
N TYR A 96 7.07 -17.94 -6.41
CA TYR A 96 8.16 -16.98 -6.46
C TYR A 96 9.34 -17.40 -5.56
N LEU A 97 9.07 -17.80 -4.32
CA LEU A 97 10.11 -18.26 -3.38
C LEU A 97 10.87 -19.49 -3.91
N ARG A 98 10.15 -20.44 -4.48
CA ARG A 98 10.78 -21.61 -5.13
C ARG A 98 11.70 -21.21 -6.28
N LEU A 99 11.23 -20.27 -7.11
CA LEU A 99 12.01 -19.77 -8.25
C LEU A 99 13.32 -19.10 -7.80
N ILE A 100 13.25 -18.19 -6.83
CA ILE A 100 14.45 -17.47 -6.38
C ILE A 100 15.41 -18.36 -5.59
N GLU A 101 14.91 -19.38 -4.91
CA GLU A 101 15.78 -20.38 -4.29
C GLU A 101 16.54 -21.16 -5.36
N ALA A 102 15.87 -21.68 -6.39
CA ALA A 102 16.51 -22.37 -7.49
C ALA A 102 17.52 -21.46 -8.23
N LEU A 103 17.16 -20.21 -8.49
CA LEU A 103 18.07 -19.22 -9.10
C LEU A 103 19.30 -18.96 -8.21
N SER A 104 19.13 -18.85 -6.90
CA SER A 104 20.22 -18.59 -5.96
C SER A 104 21.25 -19.74 -5.86
N GLN A 105 20.85 -20.94 -6.27
CA GLN A 105 21.74 -22.10 -6.35
C GLN A 105 22.48 -22.22 -7.68
N HIS A 106 22.07 -21.44 -8.70
CA HIS A 106 22.69 -21.50 -10.02
C HIS A 106 24.13 -20.97 -9.97
N GLU A 107 25.11 -21.74 -10.45
CA GLU A 107 26.53 -21.48 -10.33
C GLU A 107 26.92 -20.09 -10.82
N PHE A 108 26.50 -19.72 -12.03
CA PHE A 108 26.74 -18.40 -12.63
C PHE A 108 26.29 -17.25 -11.71
N LEU A 109 25.10 -17.32 -11.11
CA LEU A 109 24.59 -16.25 -10.24
C LEU A 109 25.36 -16.19 -8.93
N ARG A 110 25.80 -17.32 -8.41
CA ARG A 110 26.61 -17.40 -7.19
C ARG A 110 27.99 -16.80 -7.40
N GLU A 111 28.64 -17.01 -8.54
CA GLU A 111 29.92 -16.41 -8.90
C GLU A 111 29.86 -14.87 -8.88
N TYR A 112 28.71 -14.29 -9.26
CA TYR A 112 28.48 -12.83 -9.20
C TYR A 112 27.91 -12.36 -7.85
N GLY A 113 27.91 -13.20 -6.81
CA GLY A 113 27.42 -12.82 -5.48
C GLY A 113 25.90 -12.61 -5.40
N VAL A 114 25.15 -13.09 -6.39
CA VAL A 114 23.68 -12.98 -6.40
C VAL A 114 23.08 -14.02 -5.46
N THR A 115 22.68 -13.58 -4.28
CA THR A 115 22.20 -14.44 -3.19
C THR A 115 20.68 -14.48 -3.12
N PHE A 116 20.12 -15.45 -2.39
CA PHE A 116 18.67 -15.50 -2.09
C PHE A 116 18.17 -14.21 -1.44
N PRO A 117 18.83 -13.62 -0.41
CA PRO A 117 18.44 -12.34 0.16
C PRO A 117 18.37 -11.19 -0.84
N PHE A 118 19.26 -11.13 -1.80
CA PHE A 118 19.25 -10.13 -2.86
C PHE A 118 18.04 -10.34 -3.80
N LEU A 119 17.87 -11.58 -4.30
CA LEU A 119 16.76 -11.92 -5.20
C LEU A 119 15.39 -11.69 -4.56
N LEU A 120 15.24 -11.97 -3.26
CA LEU A 120 14.00 -11.74 -2.53
C LEU A 120 13.60 -10.26 -2.53
N ARG A 121 14.58 -9.34 -2.42
CA ARG A 121 14.33 -7.89 -2.32
C ARG A 121 14.20 -7.20 -3.67
N LEU A 122 14.77 -7.76 -4.71
CA LEU A 122 14.80 -7.15 -6.05
C LEU A 122 13.43 -6.72 -6.58
N PRO A 123 12.37 -7.56 -6.52
CA PRO A 123 11.04 -7.12 -6.97
C PRO A 123 10.45 -5.97 -6.15
N GLY A 124 10.73 -5.95 -4.83
CA GLY A 124 10.31 -4.83 -3.95
C GLY A 124 10.99 -3.51 -4.32
N ILE A 125 12.29 -3.55 -4.64
CA ILE A 125 13.06 -2.38 -5.08
C ILE A 125 12.52 -1.86 -6.42
N LEU A 126 12.25 -2.75 -7.38
CA LEU A 126 11.64 -2.42 -8.67
C LEU A 126 10.22 -1.86 -8.48
N ALA A 127 9.43 -2.46 -7.59
CA ALA A 127 8.08 -2.02 -7.29
C ALA A 127 8.03 -0.59 -6.74
N ASP A 128 8.96 -0.21 -5.88
CA ASP A 128 9.06 1.15 -5.37
C ASP A 128 9.35 2.16 -6.49
N PHE A 129 10.23 1.82 -7.42
CA PHE A 129 10.51 2.68 -8.57
C PHE A 129 9.25 2.86 -9.44
N VAL A 130 8.54 1.76 -9.73
CA VAL A 130 7.26 1.80 -10.47
C VAL A 130 6.21 2.62 -9.69
N ALA A 131 6.15 2.51 -8.36
CA ALA A 131 5.24 3.28 -7.52
C ALA A 131 5.45 4.79 -7.66
N VAL A 132 6.71 5.26 -7.75
CA VAL A 132 7.02 6.68 -8.03
C VAL A 132 6.47 7.10 -9.40
N LEU A 133 6.65 6.28 -10.43
CA LEU A 133 6.13 6.58 -11.79
C LEU A 133 4.60 6.63 -11.81
N VAL A 134 3.92 5.70 -11.12
CA VAL A 134 2.46 5.68 -10.99
C VAL A 134 1.97 6.92 -10.25
N LEU A 135 2.66 7.33 -9.19
CA LEU A 135 2.34 8.54 -8.42
C LEU A 135 2.45 9.80 -9.28
N MET A 136 3.54 9.93 -10.06
CA MET A 136 3.73 11.05 -10.99
C MET A 136 2.60 11.12 -12.01
N ARG A 137 2.25 10.00 -12.64
CA ARG A 137 1.16 9.91 -13.61
C ARG A 137 -0.21 10.22 -12.99
N SER A 138 -0.45 9.74 -11.78
CA SER A 138 -1.68 10.02 -11.05
C SER A 138 -1.82 11.51 -10.72
N SER A 139 -0.73 12.18 -10.36
CA SER A 139 -0.70 13.63 -10.10
C SER A 139 -0.97 14.44 -11.37
N ASP A 140 -0.49 14.00 -12.54
CA ASP A 140 -0.74 14.66 -13.82
C ASP A 140 -2.23 14.63 -14.21
N ILE A 141 -2.92 13.50 -13.95
CA ILE A 141 -4.35 13.32 -14.28
C ILE A 141 -5.24 14.12 -13.31
N THR A 142 -4.72 14.51 -12.14
CA THR A 142 -5.48 15.26 -11.13
C THR A 142 -4.99 16.70 -10.95
N PRO A 143 -5.08 17.59 -11.96
CA PRO A 143 -4.42 18.89 -11.96
C PRO A 143 -4.90 19.82 -10.83
N ARG A 144 -6.16 19.72 -10.38
CA ARG A 144 -6.72 20.52 -9.29
C ARG A 144 -6.18 20.13 -7.90
N ARG A 145 -5.58 18.94 -7.77
CA ARG A 145 -5.02 18.39 -6.53
C ARG A 145 -3.65 17.78 -6.78
N ARG A 146 -2.79 18.54 -7.47
CA ARG A 146 -1.41 18.09 -7.75
C ARG A 146 -0.65 17.89 -6.46
N ILE A 147 0.15 16.83 -6.46
CA ILE A 147 1.09 16.56 -5.38
C ILE A 147 2.30 17.49 -5.58
N PRO A 148 2.74 18.24 -4.55
CA PRO A 148 3.93 19.08 -4.63
C PRO A 148 5.18 18.27 -4.97
N ILE A 149 6.11 18.86 -5.72
CA ILE A 149 7.37 18.21 -6.11
C ILE A 149 8.18 17.79 -4.88
N SER A 150 8.26 18.63 -3.86
CA SER A 150 8.94 18.31 -2.59
C SER A 150 8.39 17.05 -1.93
N ALA A 151 7.08 16.85 -1.96
CA ALA A 151 6.45 15.67 -1.40
C ALA A 151 6.69 14.42 -2.28
N MET A 152 6.77 14.57 -3.60
CA MET A 152 7.16 13.47 -4.49
C MET A 152 8.64 13.10 -4.32
N LEU A 153 9.53 14.08 -4.13
CA LEU A 153 10.94 13.84 -3.82
C LEU A 153 11.08 13.13 -2.47
N LEU A 154 10.34 13.55 -1.44
CA LEU A 154 10.30 12.87 -0.15
C LEU A 154 9.79 11.43 -0.29
N PHE A 155 8.83 11.16 -1.17
CA PHE A 155 8.36 9.80 -1.45
C PHE A 155 9.42 8.97 -2.18
N ALA A 156 10.05 9.52 -3.22
CA ALA A 156 11.08 8.85 -3.99
C ALA A 156 12.30 8.47 -3.14
N LEU A 157 12.70 9.34 -2.19
CA LEU A 157 13.81 9.16 -1.27
C LEU A 157 13.36 8.65 0.12
N SER A 158 12.14 8.12 0.25
CA SER A 158 11.57 7.74 1.55
C SER A 158 12.48 6.80 2.34
N PRO A 159 12.92 7.17 3.56
CA PRO A 159 13.70 6.28 4.40
C PRO A 159 12.93 5.00 4.76
N VAL A 160 11.58 5.07 4.91
CA VAL A 160 10.73 3.89 5.13
C VAL A 160 10.89 2.91 3.97
N SER A 161 10.80 3.40 2.72
CA SER A 161 10.94 2.57 1.53
C SER A 161 12.37 2.00 1.41
N ILE A 162 13.41 2.80 1.71
CA ILE A 162 14.80 2.33 1.69
C ILE A 162 15.01 1.22 2.72
N MET A 163 14.52 1.40 3.95
CA MET A 163 14.66 0.41 5.01
C MET A 163 13.85 -0.86 4.75
N VAL A 164 12.62 -0.75 4.22
CA VAL A 164 11.78 -1.93 3.98
C VAL A 164 12.22 -2.68 2.74
N SER A 165 12.39 -2.03 1.60
CA SER A 165 12.72 -2.71 0.34
C SER A 165 14.20 -3.04 0.23
N GLY A 166 15.08 -2.17 0.72
CA GLY A 166 16.53 -2.38 0.65
C GLY A 166 17.06 -3.33 1.71
N PHE A 167 16.54 -3.26 2.94
CA PHE A 167 17.08 -4.02 4.08
C PHE A 167 16.13 -5.11 4.59
N HIS A 168 14.88 -4.78 4.95
CA HIS A 168 13.99 -5.72 5.65
C HIS A 168 13.80 -7.04 4.89
N GLY A 169 13.52 -6.97 3.58
CA GLY A 169 13.37 -8.15 2.73
C GLY A 169 11.99 -8.81 2.86
N ASN A 170 10.96 -8.14 2.30
CA ASN A 170 9.60 -8.66 2.25
C ASN A 170 8.92 -8.29 0.92
N THR A 171 7.76 -8.91 0.65
CA THR A 171 6.99 -8.72 -0.59
C THR A 171 6.01 -7.54 -0.55
N ASP A 172 5.93 -6.82 0.57
CA ASP A 172 4.99 -5.71 0.79
C ASP A 172 5.05 -4.60 -0.28
N PRO A 173 6.23 -4.13 -0.73
CA PRO A 173 6.30 -3.12 -1.77
C PRO A 173 5.66 -3.55 -3.10
N VAL A 174 5.75 -4.84 -3.45
CA VAL A 174 5.13 -5.40 -4.67
C VAL A 174 3.61 -5.38 -4.54
N MET A 175 3.07 -5.77 -3.37
CA MET A 175 1.65 -5.68 -3.06
C MET A 175 1.15 -4.22 -3.20
N VAL A 176 1.88 -3.26 -2.62
CA VAL A 176 1.53 -1.83 -2.66
C VAL A 176 1.57 -1.29 -4.09
N MET A 177 2.58 -1.65 -4.88
CA MET A 177 2.67 -1.26 -6.28
C MET A 177 1.43 -1.70 -7.08
N PHE A 178 1.01 -2.97 -6.96
CA PHE A 178 -0.19 -3.46 -7.65
C PHE A 178 -1.46 -2.79 -7.15
N LEU A 179 -1.56 -2.50 -5.85
CA LEU A 179 -2.68 -1.75 -5.30
C LEU A 179 -2.71 -0.29 -5.82
N MET A 180 -1.56 0.36 -5.95
CA MET A 180 -1.44 1.68 -6.56
C MET A 180 -1.84 1.68 -8.04
N LEU A 181 -1.43 0.65 -8.79
CA LEU A 181 -1.86 0.46 -10.18
C LEU A 181 -3.38 0.28 -10.26
N ALA A 182 -3.99 -0.52 -9.37
CA ALA A 182 -5.44 -0.67 -9.32
C ALA A 182 -6.14 0.68 -9.02
N ALA A 183 -5.63 1.44 -8.07
CA ALA A 183 -6.14 2.77 -7.72
C ALA A 183 -5.95 3.78 -8.87
N TYR A 184 -4.82 3.74 -9.58
CA TYR A 184 -4.57 4.52 -10.79
C TYR A 184 -5.55 4.20 -11.91
N MET A 185 -5.94 2.92 -12.07
CA MET A 185 -6.96 2.52 -13.05
C MET A 185 -8.34 3.10 -12.73
N CYS A 186 -8.64 3.42 -11.46
CA CYS A 186 -9.85 4.17 -11.10
C CYS A 186 -9.81 5.61 -11.67
N LEU A 187 -8.65 6.28 -11.65
CA LEU A 187 -8.46 7.59 -12.29
C LEU A 187 -8.62 7.50 -13.81
N CYS A 188 -8.06 6.45 -14.40
CA CYS A 188 -8.10 6.21 -15.85
C CYS A 188 -9.44 5.65 -16.34
N LYS A 189 -10.40 5.37 -15.45
CA LYS A 189 -11.71 4.75 -15.75
C LYS A 189 -11.58 3.40 -16.48
N ARG A 190 -10.62 2.55 -16.05
CA ARG A 190 -10.32 1.23 -16.65
C ARG A 190 -10.66 0.09 -15.69
N PRO A 191 -11.95 -0.34 -15.60
CA PRO A 191 -12.40 -1.34 -14.62
C PRO A 191 -11.70 -2.70 -14.76
N LEU A 192 -11.49 -3.19 -15.98
CA LEU A 192 -10.84 -4.47 -16.24
C LEU A 192 -9.42 -4.51 -15.66
N LEU A 193 -8.60 -3.51 -16.00
CA LEU A 193 -7.23 -3.42 -15.50
C LEU A 193 -7.20 -3.19 -13.98
N CYS A 194 -8.17 -2.45 -13.42
CA CYS A 194 -8.32 -2.31 -11.98
C CYS A 194 -8.52 -3.68 -11.31
N GLY A 195 -9.38 -4.53 -11.86
CA GLY A 195 -9.63 -5.90 -11.36
C GLY A 195 -8.37 -6.78 -11.44
N ILE A 196 -7.65 -6.73 -12.55
CA ILE A 196 -6.39 -7.49 -12.73
C ILE A 196 -5.35 -7.07 -11.70
N PHE A 197 -5.04 -5.76 -11.59
CA PHE A 197 -4.01 -5.29 -10.66
C PHE A 197 -4.41 -5.50 -9.20
N PHE A 198 -5.69 -5.38 -8.88
CA PHE A 198 -6.18 -5.66 -7.54
C PHE A 198 -6.05 -7.16 -7.20
N ALA A 199 -6.36 -8.05 -8.14
CA ALA A 199 -6.14 -9.49 -7.96
C ALA A 199 -4.65 -9.79 -7.72
N LEU A 200 -3.73 -9.22 -8.53
CA LEU A 200 -2.29 -9.39 -8.35
C LEU A 200 -1.82 -8.90 -6.97
N SER A 201 -2.33 -7.78 -6.48
CA SER A 201 -2.05 -7.31 -5.12
C SER A 201 -2.45 -8.35 -4.07
N CYS A 202 -3.66 -8.95 -4.21
CA CYS A 202 -4.16 -10.00 -3.32
C CYS A 202 -3.37 -11.31 -3.44
N GLN A 203 -2.69 -11.58 -4.57
CA GLN A 203 -1.83 -12.75 -4.74
C GLN A 203 -0.49 -12.61 -4.02
N ILE A 204 -0.04 -11.41 -3.73
CA ILE A 204 1.18 -11.18 -2.94
C ILE A 204 0.86 -11.29 -1.45
N LYS A 205 -0.19 -10.60 -1.00
CA LYS A 205 -0.75 -10.68 0.37
C LYS A 205 -2.27 -10.57 0.32
N ILE A 206 -2.94 -11.26 1.21
CA ILE A 206 -4.41 -11.30 1.23
C ILE A 206 -5.08 -10.02 1.76
N ILE A 207 -4.35 -9.24 2.55
CA ILE A 207 -4.86 -8.04 3.25
C ILE A 207 -5.54 -7.01 2.32
N PRO A 208 -5.10 -6.76 1.07
CA PRO A 208 -5.83 -5.86 0.16
C PRO A 208 -7.30 -6.22 -0.04
N LEU A 209 -7.74 -7.47 0.19
CA LEU A 209 -9.16 -7.84 0.15
C LEU A 209 -10.04 -6.97 1.06
N LEU A 210 -9.49 -6.41 2.13
CA LEU A 210 -10.17 -5.41 2.96
C LEU A 210 -10.68 -4.22 2.14
N LEU A 211 -10.01 -3.87 1.05
CA LEU A 211 -10.33 -2.73 0.18
C LEU A 211 -11.30 -3.10 -0.96
N LEU A 212 -11.63 -4.38 -1.12
CA LEU A 212 -12.55 -4.85 -2.16
C LEU A 212 -13.88 -4.08 -2.16
N PRO A 213 -14.54 -3.81 -1.01
CA PRO A 213 -15.79 -3.06 -0.99
C PRO A 213 -15.66 -1.65 -1.61
N ILE A 214 -14.53 -0.97 -1.39
CA ILE A 214 -14.29 0.38 -1.94
C ILE A 214 -14.28 0.32 -3.47
N LEU A 215 -13.47 -0.58 -4.05
CA LEU A 215 -13.36 -0.72 -5.49
C LEU A 215 -14.66 -1.27 -6.11
N PHE A 216 -15.30 -2.24 -5.46
CA PHE A 216 -16.55 -2.82 -5.93
C PHE A 216 -17.68 -1.77 -6.01
N PHE A 217 -17.95 -1.04 -4.91
CA PHE A 217 -19.00 -0.03 -4.91
C PHE A 217 -18.67 1.18 -5.79
N PHE A 218 -17.39 1.53 -5.94
CA PHE A 218 -16.94 2.53 -6.90
C PHE A 218 -17.33 2.13 -8.34
N TRP A 219 -17.10 0.89 -8.75
CA TRP A 219 -17.43 0.41 -10.09
C TRP A 219 -18.94 0.08 -10.25
N LEU A 220 -19.58 -0.35 -9.17
CA LEU A 220 -21.03 -0.59 -9.17
C LEU A 220 -21.80 0.71 -9.46
N SER A 221 -21.43 1.81 -8.85
CA SER A 221 -22.05 3.11 -9.08
C SER A 221 -21.85 3.65 -10.50
N ARG A 222 -20.97 3.03 -11.29
CA ARG A 222 -20.64 3.37 -12.69
C ARG A 222 -21.09 2.31 -13.69
N GLN A 223 -21.92 1.36 -13.24
CA GLN A 223 -22.43 0.23 -14.06
C GLN A 223 -21.29 -0.60 -14.69
N ALA A 224 -20.15 -0.65 -14.02
CA ALA A 224 -18.94 -1.35 -14.49
C ALA A 224 -18.45 -2.43 -13.53
N ALA A 225 -19.29 -2.81 -12.54
CA ALA A 225 -18.92 -3.79 -11.52
C ALA A 225 -18.52 -5.14 -12.13
N LEU A 226 -19.23 -5.65 -13.12
CA LEU A 226 -18.89 -6.92 -13.76
C LEU A 226 -17.54 -6.85 -14.49
N ARG A 227 -17.24 -5.72 -15.17
CA ARG A 227 -15.97 -5.51 -15.86
C ARG A 227 -14.77 -5.45 -14.88
N PHE A 228 -15.01 -5.10 -13.65
CA PHE A 228 -14.02 -5.16 -12.56
C PHE A 228 -13.98 -6.55 -11.92
N THR A 229 -15.14 -7.10 -11.56
CA THR A 229 -15.23 -8.32 -10.74
C THR A 229 -14.82 -9.58 -11.51
N ILE A 230 -15.19 -9.69 -12.80
CA ILE A 230 -14.86 -10.88 -13.61
C ILE A 230 -13.36 -11.11 -13.68
N PRO A 231 -12.50 -10.14 -14.13
CA PRO A 231 -11.07 -10.37 -14.20
C PRO A 231 -10.42 -10.54 -12.81
N PHE A 232 -10.93 -9.84 -11.79
CA PHE A 232 -10.50 -10.04 -10.40
C PHE A 232 -10.74 -11.48 -9.94
N MET A 233 -11.97 -11.99 -10.08
CA MET A 233 -12.34 -13.34 -9.65
C MET A 233 -11.65 -14.41 -10.50
N PHE A 234 -11.62 -14.23 -11.82
CA PHE A 234 -10.96 -15.17 -12.72
C PHE A 234 -9.48 -15.35 -12.36
N LEU A 235 -8.74 -14.25 -12.21
CA LEU A 235 -7.32 -14.33 -11.90
C LEU A 235 -7.09 -14.89 -10.48
N SER A 236 -7.90 -14.49 -9.49
CA SER A 236 -7.80 -15.00 -8.13
C SER A 236 -8.07 -16.50 -8.08
N VAL A 237 -9.16 -16.97 -8.69
CA VAL A 237 -9.51 -18.39 -8.72
C VAL A 237 -8.46 -19.20 -9.51
N ALA A 238 -8.03 -18.73 -10.67
CA ALA A 238 -7.03 -19.40 -11.48
C ALA A 238 -5.71 -19.64 -10.71
N MET A 239 -5.28 -18.62 -9.94
CA MET A 239 -4.05 -18.73 -9.15
C MET A 239 -4.22 -19.53 -7.84
N TRP A 240 -5.44 -19.62 -7.30
CA TRP A 240 -5.74 -20.37 -6.07
C TRP A 240 -6.37 -21.74 -6.34
N ILE A 241 -6.53 -22.13 -7.62
CA ILE A 241 -7.24 -23.38 -7.99
C ILE A 241 -6.67 -24.61 -7.30
N GLN A 242 -5.34 -24.74 -7.24
CA GLN A 242 -4.69 -25.88 -6.60
C GLN A 242 -5.06 -26.00 -5.10
N PRO A 243 -4.84 -24.98 -4.24
CA PRO A 243 -5.22 -25.09 -2.84
C PRO A 243 -6.73 -25.16 -2.62
N LEU A 244 -7.54 -24.47 -3.43
CA LEU A 244 -9.01 -24.50 -3.29
C LEU A 244 -9.58 -25.89 -3.59
N VAL A 245 -8.99 -26.64 -4.52
CA VAL A 245 -9.47 -27.98 -4.87
C VAL A 245 -8.87 -29.07 -3.97
N ARG A 246 -7.56 -28.98 -3.67
CA ARG A 246 -6.86 -30.08 -3.00
C ARG A 246 -6.87 -29.98 -1.47
N PHE A 247 -6.75 -28.76 -0.91
CA PHE A 247 -6.62 -28.55 0.54
C PHE A 247 -7.25 -27.21 0.99
N PRO A 248 -8.55 -26.99 0.71
CA PRO A 248 -9.22 -25.70 0.93
C PRO A 248 -9.13 -25.25 2.40
N MET A 249 -9.29 -26.14 3.36
CA MET A 249 -9.28 -25.78 4.77
C MET A 249 -7.91 -25.29 5.25
N LEU A 250 -6.82 -25.88 4.72
CA LEU A 250 -5.47 -25.40 5.01
C LEU A 250 -5.23 -24.01 4.44
N PHE A 251 -5.68 -23.78 3.21
CA PHE A 251 -5.59 -22.47 2.56
C PHE A 251 -6.39 -21.39 3.31
N LEU A 252 -7.65 -21.70 3.66
CA LEU A 252 -8.49 -20.80 4.46
C LEU A 252 -7.85 -20.46 5.79
N ARG A 253 -7.37 -21.46 6.52
CA ARG A 253 -6.73 -21.26 7.82
C ARG A 253 -5.46 -20.40 7.73
N ASN A 254 -4.55 -20.73 6.81
CA ASN A 254 -3.24 -20.11 6.77
C ASN A 254 -3.29 -18.73 6.11
N VAL A 255 -4.03 -18.57 5.00
CA VAL A 255 -4.03 -17.35 4.20
C VAL A 255 -5.14 -16.39 4.61
N LEU A 256 -6.41 -16.84 4.63
CA LEU A 256 -7.54 -15.97 4.97
C LEU A 256 -7.70 -15.75 6.48
N GLY A 257 -7.35 -16.75 7.29
CA GLY A 257 -7.40 -16.68 8.75
C GLY A 257 -6.23 -15.95 9.41
N TYR A 258 -5.22 -15.58 8.63
CA TYR A 258 -4.00 -14.98 9.15
C TYR A 258 -4.24 -13.76 10.05
N SER A 259 -3.42 -13.65 11.06
CA SER A 259 -3.36 -12.52 11.99
C SER A 259 -1.89 -12.16 12.24
N SER A 260 -1.60 -10.86 12.34
CA SER A 260 -0.28 -10.36 12.74
C SER A 260 -0.04 -10.55 14.24
N TYR A 261 1.16 -10.22 14.71
CA TYR A 261 1.53 -10.34 16.13
C TYR A 261 0.67 -9.45 17.00
N TRP A 262 0.08 -10.05 18.06
CA TRP A 262 -0.66 -9.35 19.10
C TRP A 262 0.28 -8.55 20.02
N GLY A 263 -0.17 -7.37 20.44
CA GLY A 263 0.47 -6.64 21.53
C GLY A 263 1.74 -5.85 21.16
N SER A 264 2.12 -5.84 19.90
CA SER A 264 3.26 -5.02 19.41
C SER A 264 2.84 -3.66 18.85
N TRP A 265 1.53 -3.37 18.77
CA TRP A 265 1.00 -2.18 18.11
C TRP A 265 -0.29 -1.67 18.74
N GLY A 266 -0.38 -0.33 18.84
CA GLY A 266 -1.61 0.39 19.08
C GLY A 266 -2.37 -0.03 20.34
N ILE A 267 -3.66 -0.29 20.19
CA ILE A 267 -4.56 -0.67 21.29
C ILE A 267 -4.06 -1.92 22.00
N THR A 268 -3.61 -2.91 21.24
CA THR A 268 -3.16 -4.18 21.80
C THR A 268 -1.83 -4.06 22.54
N TYR A 269 -0.98 -3.08 22.18
CA TYR A 269 0.21 -2.75 22.96
C TYR A 269 -0.15 -2.32 24.39
N TRP A 270 -1.12 -1.43 24.53
CA TRP A 270 -1.61 -0.98 25.84
C TRP A 270 -2.31 -2.08 26.64
N LEU A 271 -3.11 -2.91 25.95
CA LEU A 271 -3.75 -4.08 26.58
C LEU A 271 -2.71 -5.07 27.09
N ARG A 272 -1.63 -5.26 26.36
CA ARG A 272 -0.52 -6.12 26.78
C ARG A 272 0.20 -5.55 28.02
N LEU A 273 0.49 -4.25 28.03
CA LEU A 273 1.10 -3.59 29.20
C LEU A 273 0.23 -3.70 30.48
N SER A 274 -1.09 -3.71 30.33
CA SER A 274 -2.02 -3.90 31.46
C SER A 274 -2.10 -5.34 31.93
N HIS A 275 -1.25 -6.25 31.46
CA HIS A 275 -1.28 -7.69 31.72
C HIS A 275 -2.63 -8.37 31.42
N TRP A 276 -3.46 -7.72 30.59
CA TRP A 276 -4.75 -8.26 30.21
C TRP A 276 -4.59 -9.55 29.39
N GLY A 277 -5.06 -10.66 29.98
CA GLY A 277 -5.03 -11.97 29.33
C GLY A 277 -3.71 -12.73 29.41
N GLN A 278 -2.76 -12.35 30.29
CA GLN A 278 -1.47 -13.04 30.51
C GLN A 278 -0.80 -13.50 29.20
N PHE A 279 -0.67 -12.58 28.26
CA PHE A 279 -0.18 -12.91 26.95
C PHE A 279 1.33 -13.19 26.95
N ASN A 280 1.71 -14.45 26.81
CA ASN A 280 3.08 -14.90 26.61
C ASN A 280 3.32 -15.42 25.17
N GLY A 281 2.34 -15.26 24.27
CA GLY A 281 2.39 -15.86 22.94
C GLY A 281 3.28 -15.11 21.96
N THR A 282 4.04 -15.84 21.21
CA THR A 282 4.68 -15.42 19.98
C THR A 282 3.67 -15.60 18.85
N GLY A 283 2.96 -14.53 18.48
CA GLY A 283 2.03 -14.54 17.34
C GLY A 283 0.57 -14.90 17.68
N ALA A 284 -0.27 -14.85 16.65
CA ALA A 284 -1.73 -14.99 16.75
C ALA A 284 -2.25 -16.41 17.00
N PHE A 285 -1.36 -17.40 17.04
CA PHE A 285 -1.78 -18.83 17.03
C PHE A 285 -2.15 -19.39 18.41
N HIS A 286 -1.77 -18.71 19.50
CA HIS A 286 -1.95 -19.17 20.86
C HIS A 286 -2.48 -18.05 21.78
N LEU A 287 -3.43 -17.25 21.29
CA LEU A 287 -4.05 -16.20 22.07
C LEU A 287 -4.97 -16.77 23.13
N PRO A 288 -4.94 -16.26 24.38
CA PRO A 288 -5.97 -16.53 25.37
C PRO A 288 -7.37 -16.17 24.83
N PRO A 289 -8.45 -16.83 25.31
CA PRO A 289 -9.81 -16.62 24.77
C PRO A 289 -10.24 -15.16 24.72
N ALA A 290 -9.94 -14.37 25.74
CA ALA A 290 -10.26 -12.94 25.78
C ALA A 290 -9.49 -12.13 24.73
N ALA A 291 -8.19 -12.39 24.52
CA ALA A 291 -7.40 -11.75 23.48
C ALA A 291 -7.85 -12.17 22.07
N ALA A 292 -8.21 -13.44 21.88
CA ALA A 292 -8.77 -13.94 20.62
C ALA A 292 -10.11 -13.25 20.30
N ALA A 293 -11.02 -13.13 21.28
CA ALA A 293 -12.30 -12.43 21.14
C ALA A 293 -12.09 -10.94 20.78
N THR A 294 -11.15 -10.26 21.43
CA THR A 294 -10.81 -8.86 21.13
C THR A 294 -10.23 -8.72 19.72
N THR A 295 -9.33 -9.62 19.33
CA THR A 295 -8.79 -9.65 17.96
C THR A 295 -9.89 -9.77 16.93
N LEU A 296 -10.84 -10.68 17.15
CA LEU A 296 -11.99 -10.87 16.26
C LEU A 296 -12.87 -9.61 16.23
N ALA A 297 -13.21 -9.05 17.39
CA ALA A 297 -14.02 -7.84 17.48
C ALA A 297 -13.38 -6.65 16.75
N LEU A 298 -12.07 -6.42 16.92
CA LEU A 298 -11.34 -5.38 16.20
C LEU A 298 -11.35 -5.61 14.69
N LYS A 299 -11.12 -6.85 14.22
CA LYS A 299 -11.18 -7.19 12.79
C LYS A 299 -12.57 -6.95 12.21
N CYS A 300 -13.63 -7.38 12.91
CA CYS A 300 -15.02 -7.16 12.47
C CYS A 300 -15.34 -5.66 12.43
N SER A 301 -14.90 -4.88 13.41
CA SER A 301 -15.10 -3.43 13.48
C SER A 301 -14.39 -2.72 12.31
N ILE A 302 -13.15 -3.12 11.99
CA ILE A 302 -12.41 -2.59 10.83
C ILE A 302 -13.16 -2.90 9.54
N ALA A 303 -13.59 -4.16 9.34
CA ALA A 303 -14.32 -4.57 8.15
C ALA A 303 -15.64 -3.81 7.99
N ALA A 304 -16.42 -3.66 9.07
CA ALA A 304 -17.67 -2.90 9.09
C ALA A 304 -17.44 -1.41 8.78
N ALA A 305 -16.40 -0.80 9.37
CA ALA A 305 -16.05 0.60 9.12
C ALA A 305 -15.64 0.82 7.64
N VAL A 306 -14.84 -0.08 7.07
CA VAL A 306 -14.44 -0.01 5.65
C VAL A 306 -15.64 -0.22 4.72
N LEU A 307 -16.55 -1.15 5.04
CA LEU A 307 -17.77 -1.36 4.26
C LEU A 307 -18.67 -0.12 4.29
N LEU A 308 -18.88 0.49 5.46
CA LEU A 308 -19.64 1.72 5.60
C LEU A 308 -18.99 2.89 4.86
N LEU A 309 -17.68 3.04 4.96
CA LEU A 309 -16.91 4.03 4.22
C LEU A 309 -17.08 3.85 2.71
N ALA A 310 -16.93 2.64 2.23
CA ALA A 310 -17.07 2.28 0.82
C ALA A 310 -18.46 2.63 0.28
N TRP A 311 -19.51 2.27 1.02
CA TRP A 311 -20.89 2.59 0.67
C TRP A 311 -21.16 4.09 0.63
N ARG A 312 -20.72 4.82 1.65
CA ARG A 312 -20.94 6.29 1.75
C ARG A 312 -20.23 7.06 0.66
N ARG A 313 -19.04 6.62 0.25
CA ARG A 313 -18.17 7.34 -0.69
C ARG A 313 -18.20 6.79 -2.12
N ARG A 314 -19.10 5.84 -2.44
CA ARG A 314 -19.17 5.16 -3.74
C ARG A 314 -19.36 6.08 -4.95
N LEU A 315 -20.00 7.24 -4.76
CA LEU A 315 -20.31 8.19 -5.83
C LEU A 315 -19.17 9.18 -6.13
N LEU A 316 -18.14 9.24 -5.29
CA LEU A 316 -16.99 10.11 -5.51
C LEU A 316 -16.20 9.66 -6.74
N ASP A 317 -15.46 10.58 -7.34
CA ASP A 317 -14.60 10.33 -8.50
C ASP A 317 -13.44 9.36 -8.20
N GLY A 318 -12.58 9.09 -9.19
CA GLY A 318 -11.42 8.20 -9.02
C GLY A 318 -10.45 8.69 -7.94
N ARG A 319 -10.33 10.00 -7.74
CA ARG A 319 -9.55 10.56 -6.64
C ARG A 319 -10.21 10.27 -5.29
N GLY A 320 -11.52 10.41 -5.20
CA GLY A 320 -12.28 10.05 -4.00
C GLY A 320 -12.18 8.56 -3.65
N ALA A 321 -12.02 7.68 -4.66
CA ALA A 321 -11.73 6.27 -4.43
C ALA A 321 -10.35 6.06 -3.79
N ILE A 322 -9.30 6.77 -4.28
CA ILE A 322 -7.95 6.75 -3.69
C ILE A 322 -7.97 7.28 -2.25
N ASP A 323 -8.64 8.40 -2.00
CA ASP A 323 -8.82 8.96 -0.66
C ASP A 323 -9.54 7.96 0.26
N SER A 324 -10.50 7.19 -0.27
CA SER A 324 -11.22 6.15 0.50
C SER A 324 -10.31 4.96 0.84
N ILE A 325 -9.41 4.56 -0.06
CA ILE A 325 -8.36 3.56 0.23
C ILE A 325 -7.45 4.04 1.36
N ALA A 326 -7.05 5.31 1.32
CA ALA A 326 -6.22 5.90 2.38
C ALA A 326 -6.93 5.90 3.74
N TYR A 327 -8.21 6.30 3.80
CA TYR A 327 -9.01 6.23 5.03
C TYR A 327 -9.20 4.81 5.54
N ALA A 328 -9.38 3.84 4.66
CA ALA A 328 -9.48 2.43 5.04
C ALA A 328 -8.15 1.91 5.64
N TRP A 329 -7.02 2.27 5.04
CA TRP A 329 -5.70 1.95 5.61
C TRP A 329 -5.49 2.65 6.96
N MET A 330 -5.88 3.92 7.12
CA MET A 330 -5.80 4.60 8.43
C MET A 330 -6.64 3.87 9.47
N THR A 331 -7.87 3.49 9.13
CA THR A 331 -8.75 2.70 10.02
C THR A 331 -8.10 1.37 10.39
N PHE A 332 -7.54 0.67 9.41
CA PHE A 332 -6.82 -0.57 9.64
C PHE A 332 -5.63 -0.37 10.59
N PHE A 333 -4.77 0.60 10.33
CA PHE A 333 -3.58 0.84 11.15
C PHE A 333 -3.91 1.31 12.57
N VAL A 334 -4.97 2.10 12.75
CA VAL A 334 -5.37 2.56 14.10
C VAL A 334 -5.95 1.44 14.94
N PHE A 335 -6.78 0.57 14.35
CA PHE A 335 -7.55 -0.44 15.08
C PHE A 335 -7.03 -1.88 14.91
N SER A 336 -5.99 -2.10 14.11
CA SER A 336 -5.45 -3.45 13.92
C SER A 336 -4.93 -4.03 15.23
N PRO A 337 -5.24 -5.30 15.53
CA PRO A 337 -4.72 -5.98 16.71
C PRO A 337 -3.21 -6.22 16.65
N GLY A 338 -2.60 -6.11 15.49
CA GLY A 338 -1.16 -6.26 15.31
C GLY A 338 -0.69 -5.77 13.96
N ILE A 339 0.47 -5.13 13.94
CA ILE A 339 1.12 -4.58 12.75
C ILE A 339 2.60 -5.01 12.79
N CYS A 340 3.11 -5.48 11.67
CA CYS A 340 4.54 -5.74 11.48
C CYS A 340 5.25 -4.48 10.99
N ALA A 341 6.55 -4.39 11.25
CA ALA A 341 7.36 -3.21 10.92
C ALA A 341 7.31 -2.86 9.42
N GLN A 342 7.35 -3.85 8.54
CA GLN A 342 7.31 -3.67 7.08
C GLN A 342 5.99 -3.08 6.56
N TYR A 343 4.91 -3.11 7.34
CA TYR A 343 3.61 -2.56 6.91
C TYR A 343 3.61 -1.04 6.78
N MET A 344 4.64 -0.35 7.31
CA MET A 344 4.75 1.11 7.21
C MET A 344 4.76 1.62 5.76
N VAL A 345 5.07 0.79 4.76
CA VAL A 345 5.00 1.17 3.34
C VAL A 345 3.59 1.17 2.77
N TRP A 346 2.60 0.50 3.42
CA TRP A 346 1.26 0.31 2.83
C TRP A 346 0.45 1.59 2.71
N LEU A 347 0.50 2.43 3.74
CA LEU A 347 -0.24 3.69 3.75
C LEU A 347 0.49 4.80 3.01
N ALA A 348 1.82 4.76 2.90
CA ALA A 348 2.66 5.85 2.45
C ALA A 348 2.17 6.54 1.14
N PRO A 349 1.94 5.82 0.01
CA PRO A 349 1.49 6.46 -1.22
C PRO A 349 0.09 7.07 -1.09
N PHE A 350 -0.79 6.44 -0.32
CA PHE A 350 -2.18 6.90 -0.14
C PHE A 350 -2.27 8.09 0.83
N ALA A 351 -1.43 8.12 1.86
CA ALA A 351 -1.29 9.28 2.75
C ALA A 351 -0.87 10.53 1.99
N LEU A 352 0.03 10.38 1.02
CA LEU A 352 0.49 11.47 0.16
C LEU A 352 -0.65 12.05 -0.70
N PHE A 353 -1.57 11.21 -1.15
CA PHE A 353 -2.78 11.68 -1.83
C PHE A 353 -3.71 12.46 -0.90
N LEU A 354 -3.86 12.07 0.36
CA LEU A 354 -4.71 12.79 1.32
C LEU A 354 -4.14 14.17 1.66
N SER A 355 -2.88 14.23 2.05
CA SER A 355 -2.19 15.45 2.46
C SER A 355 -0.66 15.26 2.45
N PRO A 356 0.08 16.12 1.74
CA PRO A 356 1.55 16.11 1.77
C PRO A 356 2.12 16.27 3.19
N SER A 357 1.53 17.12 4.02
CA SER A 357 1.97 17.32 5.41
C SER A 357 1.71 16.08 6.26
N PHE A 358 0.53 15.47 6.12
CA PHE A 358 0.22 14.21 6.82
C PHE A 358 1.20 13.10 6.40
N TYR A 359 1.47 12.97 5.10
CA TYR A 359 2.46 12.04 4.59
C TYR A 359 3.85 12.28 5.21
N ALA A 360 4.30 13.53 5.29
CA ALA A 360 5.59 13.87 5.89
C ALA A 360 5.66 13.42 7.36
N TRP A 361 4.61 13.68 8.16
CA TRP A 361 4.55 13.23 9.55
C TRP A 361 4.55 11.70 9.68
N VAL A 362 3.72 11.01 8.90
CA VAL A 362 3.67 9.53 8.89
C VAL A 362 5.03 8.97 8.49
N THR A 363 5.65 9.49 7.44
CA THR A 363 6.96 9.02 6.98
C THR A 363 8.04 9.27 8.02
N THR A 364 8.08 10.44 8.66
CA THR A 364 9.06 10.75 9.69
C THR A 364 8.93 9.82 10.89
N THR A 365 7.73 9.68 11.44
CA THR A 365 7.50 8.84 12.64
C THR A 365 7.69 7.35 12.34
N SER A 366 7.29 6.89 11.15
CA SER A 366 7.57 5.52 10.69
C SER A 366 9.05 5.27 10.45
N SER A 367 9.80 6.26 9.93
CA SER A 367 11.25 6.14 9.75
C SER A 367 11.98 6.02 11.09
N LEU A 368 11.61 6.84 12.08
CA LEU A 368 12.17 6.77 13.42
C LEU A 368 11.86 5.43 14.09
N PHE A 369 10.62 4.96 13.96
CA PHE A 369 10.23 3.63 14.46
C PHE A 369 11.06 2.52 13.81
N LEU A 370 11.13 2.47 12.48
CA LEU A 370 11.88 1.42 11.77
C LEU A 370 13.36 1.46 12.08
N PHE A 371 13.94 2.66 12.15
CA PHE A 371 15.35 2.84 12.50
C PHE A 371 15.63 2.31 13.91
N ALA A 372 14.85 2.71 14.91
CA ALA A 372 14.99 2.23 16.28
C ALA A 372 14.78 0.71 16.37
N PHE A 373 13.76 0.18 15.69
CA PHE A 373 13.43 -1.23 15.66
C PHE A 373 14.57 -2.06 15.05
N TYR A 374 15.09 -1.67 13.88
CA TYR A 374 16.18 -2.42 13.24
C TYR A 374 17.50 -2.28 14.01
N ASN A 375 17.78 -1.10 14.58
CA ASN A 375 18.96 -0.91 15.40
C ASN A 375 18.95 -1.81 16.65
N ALA A 376 17.82 -1.91 17.33
CA ALA A 376 17.66 -2.76 18.51
C ALA A 376 17.77 -4.26 18.18
N ASN A 377 17.21 -4.69 17.03
CA ASN A 377 17.12 -6.10 16.68
C ASN A 377 18.30 -6.60 15.83
N ALA A 378 19.08 -5.70 15.21
CA ALA A 378 20.24 -6.07 14.39
C ALA A 378 21.58 -5.93 15.13
N GLY A 379 21.57 -5.69 16.43
CA GLY A 379 22.79 -5.63 17.25
C GLY A 379 23.49 -4.27 17.25
N GLY A 380 22.82 -3.21 16.85
CA GLY A 380 23.35 -1.84 16.83
C GLY A 380 23.72 -1.34 15.44
N LEU A 381 24.17 -0.09 15.35
CA LEU A 381 24.60 0.53 14.10
C LEU A 381 26.03 0.11 13.73
N PRO A 382 26.32 -0.01 12.44
CA PRO A 382 25.40 0.11 11.31
C PRO A 382 24.63 -1.21 11.06
N TRP A 383 23.34 -1.23 11.34
CA TRP A 383 22.48 -2.42 11.19
C TRP A 383 22.47 -2.96 9.74
N TYR A 384 22.74 -2.15 8.74
CA TYR A 384 22.82 -2.60 7.34
C TYR A 384 24.04 -3.51 7.07
N HIS A 385 25.02 -3.57 7.98
CA HIS A 385 26.10 -4.55 7.96
C HIS A 385 25.77 -5.81 8.77
N ALA A 386 24.66 -5.85 9.48
CA ALA A 386 24.26 -7.03 10.23
C ALA A 386 24.00 -8.19 9.28
N ILE A 387 24.82 -9.22 9.40
CA ILE A 387 24.76 -10.43 8.54
C ILE A 387 24.05 -11.57 9.29
N SER A 388 23.87 -11.44 10.59
CA SER A 388 23.54 -12.54 11.47
C SER A 388 22.04 -12.85 11.52
N SER A 389 21.70 -14.05 11.08
CA SER A 389 20.43 -14.71 11.41
C SER A 389 20.30 -15.04 12.92
N ASN A 390 21.38 -14.97 13.69
CA ASN A 390 21.41 -15.35 15.11
C ASN A 390 20.62 -14.41 16.02
N ASN A 391 20.24 -13.23 15.54
CA ASN A 391 19.36 -12.31 16.26
C ASN A 391 17.87 -12.69 16.15
N LEU A 392 17.53 -13.78 15.44
CA LEU A 392 16.17 -14.27 15.30
C LEU A 392 15.48 -14.60 16.65
N GLU A 393 16.27 -15.04 17.63
CA GLU A 393 15.77 -15.43 18.95
C GLU A 393 15.50 -14.26 19.91
N LYS A 394 16.00 -13.07 19.59
CA LYS A 394 15.96 -11.90 20.47
C LYS A 394 15.11 -10.74 19.96
N ILE A 395 14.18 -11.00 19.05
CA ILE A 395 13.31 -9.94 18.54
C ILE A 395 12.45 -9.42 19.69
N ASP A 396 12.78 -8.26 20.19
CA ASP A 396 11.93 -7.54 21.12
C ASP A 396 10.79 -6.86 20.34
N LEU A 397 9.67 -7.56 20.26
CA LEU A 397 8.43 -7.03 19.69
C LEU A 397 7.79 -5.94 20.57
N TRP A 398 8.33 -5.72 21.78
CA TRP A 398 7.86 -4.74 22.75
C TRP A 398 8.51 -3.37 22.58
N THR A 399 8.61 -2.87 21.37
CA THR A 399 9.20 -1.56 21.18
C THR A 399 8.16 -0.46 21.35
N PRO A 400 8.32 0.47 22.31
CA PRO A 400 7.41 1.60 22.46
C PRO A 400 7.43 2.55 21.28
N TRP A 401 8.46 2.46 20.42
CA TRP A 401 8.61 3.30 19.24
C TRP A 401 7.51 3.10 18.19
N SER A 402 6.82 1.96 18.18
CA SER A 402 5.64 1.72 17.36
C SER A 402 4.48 2.67 17.68
N LEU A 403 4.47 3.25 18.88
CA LEU A 403 3.45 4.22 19.27
C LEU A 403 3.60 5.57 18.58
N TRP A 404 4.78 5.94 18.10
CA TRP A 404 4.97 7.19 17.37
C TRP A 404 4.17 7.26 16.06
N PRO A 405 4.33 6.32 15.09
CA PRO A 405 3.48 6.32 13.92
C PRO A 405 2.01 6.08 14.27
N TRP A 406 1.68 5.27 15.29
CA TRP A 406 0.31 5.04 15.70
C TRP A 406 -0.39 6.31 16.20
N ALA A 407 0.25 7.08 17.06
CA ALA A 407 -0.27 8.39 17.54
C ALA A 407 -0.46 9.37 16.38
N THR A 408 0.50 9.41 15.45
CA THR A 408 0.41 10.23 14.22
C THR A 408 -0.81 9.84 13.37
N LEU A 409 -1.11 8.55 13.26
CA LEU A 409 -2.26 8.05 12.52
C LEU A 409 -3.59 8.40 13.19
N ILE A 410 -3.68 8.32 14.53
CA ILE A 410 -4.86 8.77 15.29
C ILE A 410 -5.11 10.25 15.05
N PHE A 411 -4.07 11.06 15.22
CA PHE A 411 -4.17 12.51 15.02
C PHE A 411 -4.60 12.86 13.59
N GLY A 412 -3.95 12.23 12.60
CA GLY A 412 -4.31 12.37 11.19
C GLY A 412 -5.75 11.92 10.91
N MET A 413 -6.20 10.83 11.51
CA MET A 413 -7.58 10.35 11.37
C MET A 413 -8.59 11.37 11.92
N ILE A 414 -8.34 11.93 13.11
CA ILE A 414 -9.22 12.94 13.70
C ILE A 414 -9.32 14.19 12.81
N LEU A 415 -8.18 14.69 12.34
CA LEU A 415 -8.14 15.93 11.54
C LEU A 415 -8.74 15.75 10.14
N LEU A 416 -8.34 14.69 9.43
CA LEU A 416 -8.71 14.49 8.03
C LEU A 416 -10.13 13.94 7.89
N TRP A 417 -10.57 13.11 8.82
CA TRP A 417 -11.94 12.57 8.79
C TRP A 417 -13.00 13.65 9.07
N LYS A 418 -12.75 14.55 10.02
CA LYS A 418 -13.60 15.73 10.20
C LYS A 418 -13.76 16.53 8.90
N LYS A 419 -12.65 16.77 8.20
CA LYS A 419 -12.65 17.46 6.92
C LYS A 419 -13.47 16.69 5.85
N ALA A 420 -13.34 15.39 5.77
CA ALA A 420 -14.07 14.54 4.82
C ALA A 420 -15.60 14.61 5.07
N ILE A 421 -16.04 14.50 6.33
CA ILE A 421 -17.46 14.57 6.70
C ILE A 421 -18.08 15.92 6.33
N ILE A 422 -17.37 17.01 6.62
CA ILE A 422 -17.85 18.39 6.33
C ILE A 422 -17.97 18.58 4.82
N THR A 423 -16.98 18.13 4.05
CA THR A 423 -16.99 18.29 2.58
C THR A 423 -18.09 17.44 1.93
N ASP A 424 -18.29 16.20 2.39
CA ASP A 424 -19.32 15.30 1.87
C ASP A 424 -20.75 15.80 2.20
N SER A 425 -20.96 16.44 3.35
CA SER A 425 -22.25 17.03 3.70
C SER A 425 -22.58 18.28 2.87
N SER A 426 -21.59 19.13 2.59
CA SER A 426 -21.77 20.31 1.74
C SER A 426 -22.09 19.94 0.27
N LEU A 427 -21.45 18.88 -0.27
CA LEU A 427 -21.75 18.38 -1.61
C LEU A 427 -23.17 17.79 -1.73
N ARG A 428 -23.68 17.14 -0.68
CA ARG A 428 -25.07 16.62 -0.65
C ARG A 428 -26.08 17.75 -0.59
N LEU A 429 -25.85 18.78 0.19
CA LEU A 429 -26.74 19.95 0.27
C LEU A 429 -26.78 20.70 -1.07
N PHE A 430 -25.67 20.78 -1.77
CA PHE A 430 -25.61 21.42 -3.10
C PHE A 430 -26.37 20.59 -4.15
N SER A 431 -26.24 19.26 -4.16
CA SER A 431 -26.96 18.38 -5.10
C SER A 431 -28.47 18.36 -4.86
N LEU A 432 -28.91 18.47 -3.60
CA LEU A 432 -30.34 18.56 -3.26
C LEU A 432 -30.94 19.90 -3.69
N ARG A 433 -30.18 21.00 -3.59
CA ARG A 433 -30.64 22.33 -4.06
C ARG A 433 -30.74 22.41 -5.58
N THR A 434 -29.81 21.77 -6.32
CA THR A 434 -29.89 21.74 -7.79
C THR A 434 -31.04 20.88 -8.30
N LEU A 435 -31.39 19.79 -7.62
CA LEU A 435 -32.56 18.98 -7.96
C LEU A 435 -33.88 19.69 -7.65
N SER A 436 -33.95 20.45 -6.56
CA SER A 436 -35.15 21.23 -6.23
C SER A 436 -35.33 22.45 -7.15
N ALA A 437 -34.26 22.99 -7.72
CA ALA A 437 -34.32 24.11 -8.67
C ALA A 437 -34.65 23.70 -10.13
N GLN A 438 -34.53 22.40 -10.46
CA GLN A 438 -34.91 21.86 -11.77
C GLN A 438 -36.33 21.27 -11.79
N GLY A 439 -37.00 21.16 -10.65
CA GLY A 439 -38.36 20.67 -10.49
C GLY A 439 -39.40 21.74 -10.17
N ALA A 440 -38.99 23.01 -10.15
CA ALA A 440 -39.88 24.20 -10.05
C ALA A 440 -39.86 24.97 -11.37
#